data_363787fc745be38a72d34d19f68e1116
#
_entry.id   363787fc745be38a72d34d19f68e1116
#
_cell.length_a   1.000
_cell.length_b   1.000
_cell.length_c   1.000
_cell.angle_alpha   90.00
_cell.angle_beta   90.00
_cell.angle_gamma   90.00
#
_symmetry.space_group_name_H-M   'P 1'
#
loop_
_entity.id
_entity.type
_entity.pdbx_description
1 polymer ?
#
loop_
_entity_poly.entity_id
_entity_poly.type
_entity_poly.pdbx_seq_one_letter_code
_entity_poly.pdbx_strand_id
1 'polypeptide(L)'
;MCGISGFCDFSLNYYDKKPFWETILVQMHETLKHRGPDQAMIDLQPHVGLSHARLSIRDLEGGIQPMTRTFHGKTCSIVYNGEIYNHRELLPELQAAGYRFTTTSDTEIILYAYMHFGKNFVEKLNGIFAFAIWDDTNRELLLYRDHAGTKPLFYTQTGSSFVFGSEPKALFCHPDVTPSIDKNSLQEILAVGPARTSGNGVFTGVKEVMPGHYHIFCPDGQHDILYWDLPCREHKDSYAQTVQTVSFLVRDTVERQMVSDVPVCTFLSGGIDSSIVTALAARHMQKEGKILNTFSFDFSENEKYFKSNAFQPERDLPYVNRMLQYCKTSHTYLECSQEALFAALSDAVTAKDLPGMTDVDASLLYFCSEVAKHNKVTLTGECADEIFGGYPWFYRPELMNRDGFPWSADPAARTSILSDDVLRTLDLAEYSHARYEETLSHVPHLDGESPEEARRRDIGYLNIKWFMQTLLDRMDRTSMYSSLEARVPFADHRIMEYVFNVPWQMKYRNGVEKSLLRDACADLLPRELLWRKKSPYPKTYHPAYEQMLIRRMREILSDPNSPVLPLLDRSKTEAFLAAPKELGKPWFGQLMAGPQLIAYFIQINTWMQIYHLSI
;
A
#
# COMPACT_ATOMS: atom_id res chain seq x y z
N MET A 1 -11.92 -2.97 7.37
CA MET A 1 -11.80 -2.16 6.13
C MET A 1 -12.69 -2.70 5.04
N CYS A 2 -12.90 -1.92 3.98
CA CYS A 2 -14.04 -2.14 3.09
C CYS A 2 -13.61 -2.06 1.62
N GLY A 3 -14.52 -2.36 0.72
CA GLY A 3 -14.45 -2.01 -0.68
C GLY A 3 -15.50 -0.94 -0.99
N ILE A 4 -15.10 0.13 -1.64
CA ILE A 4 -16.01 1.19 -2.10
C ILE A 4 -15.98 1.30 -3.61
N SER A 5 -17.12 1.57 -4.21
CA SER A 5 -17.21 1.88 -5.63
C SER A 5 -18.47 2.69 -5.94
N GLY A 6 -18.50 3.26 -7.14
CA GLY A 6 -19.67 4.00 -7.58
C GLY A 6 -19.43 4.73 -8.90
N PHE A 7 -20.46 5.43 -9.32
CA PHE A 7 -20.42 6.26 -10.53
C PHE A 7 -21.31 7.50 -10.36
N CYS A 8 -21.03 8.55 -11.12
CA CYS A 8 -21.79 9.78 -11.14
C CYS A 8 -21.91 10.34 -12.56
N ASP A 9 -23.09 10.82 -12.93
CA ASP A 9 -23.33 11.51 -14.18
C ASP A 9 -24.43 12.58 -14.00
N PHE A 10 -24.08 13.83 -14.25
CA PHE A 10 -25.03 14.94 -14.07
C PHE A 10 -26.01 15.10 -15.25
N SER A 11 -25.72 14.46 -16.38
CA SER A 11 -26.57 14.48 -17.59
C SER A 11 -27.60 13.34 -17.61
N LEU A 12 -27.39 12.31 -16.80
CA LEU A 12 -28.29 11.15 -16.70
C LEU A 12 -29.14 11.20 -15.45
N ASN A 13 -30.38 10.69 -15.55
CA ASN A 13 -31.16 10.30 -14.40
C ASN A 13 -31.19 8.75 -14.32
N TYR A 14 -30.44 8.21 -13.39
CA TYR A 14 -30.31 6.75 -13.24
C TYR A 14 -31.64 6.05 -12.92
N TYR A 15 -32.63 6.77 -12.40
CA TYR A 15 -33.96 6.21 -12.16
C TYR A 15 -34.72 5.87 -13.43
N ASP A 16 -34.39 6.47 -14.58
CA ASP A 16 -35.02 6.15 -15.86
C ASP A 16 -34.75 4.69 -16.29
N LYS A 17 -33.62 4.11 -15.84
CA LYS A 17 -33.24 2.71 -16.05
C LYS A 17 -32.77 2.06 -14.75
N LYS A 18 -33.49 2.28 -13.65
CA LYS A 18 -33.11 1.89 -12.30
C LYS A 18 -32.63 0.44 -12.17
N PRO A 19 -33.36 -0.61 -12.68
CA PRO A 19 -32.89 -2.00 -12.54
C PRO A 19 -31.56 -2.28 -13.23
N PHE A 20 -31.27 -1.61 -14.35
CA PHE A 20 -30.01 -1.75 -15.07
C PHE A 20 -28.85 -1.20 -14.23
N TRP A 21 -28.99 0.01 -13.69
CA TRP A 21 -27.91 0.64 -12.94
C TRP A 21 -27.70 -0.01 -11.56
N GLU A 22 -28.76 -0.51 -10.92
CA GLU A 22 -28.61 -1.34 -9.72
C GLU A 22 -27.85 -2.64 -10.02
N THR A 23 -28.05 -3.25 -11.18
CA THR A 23 -27.28 -4.43 -11.61
C THR A 23 -25.80 -4.10 -11.76
N ILE A 24 -25.46 -2.95 -12.35
CA ILE A 24 -24.07 -2.50 -12.46
C ILE A 24 -23.44 -2.29 -11.09
N LEU A 25 -24.14 -1.62 -10.14
CA LEU A 25 -23.64 -1.47 -8.77
C LEU A 25 -23.42 -2.80 -8.06
N VAL A 26 -24.30 -3.77 -8.26
CA VAL A 26 -24.11 -5.13 -7.72
C VAL A 26 -22.87 -5.80 -8.33
N GLN A 27 -22.66 -5.66 -9.63
CA GLN A 27 -21.45 -6.19 -10.27
C GLN A 27 -20.18 -5.54 -9.72
N MET A 28 -20.14 -4.21 -9.59
CA MET A 28 -19.04 -3.49 -8.96
C MET A 28 -18.79 -3.99 -7.53
N HIS A 29 -19.85 -4.19 -6.74
CA HIS A 29 -19.76 -4.75 -5.40
C HIS A 29 -19.13 -6.15 -5.39
N GLU A 30 -19.60 -7.07 -6.23
CA GLU A 30 -19.12 -8.45 -6.27
C GLU A 30 -17.61 -8.52 -6.59
N THR A 31 -17.08 -7.61 -7.41
CA THR A 31 -15.62 -7.53 -7.66
C THR A 31 -14.82 -7.13 -6.41
N LEU A 32 -15.43 -6.47 -5.44
CA LEU A 32 -14.80 -5.97 -4.20
C LEU A 32 -15.17 -6.78 -2.95
N LYS A 33 -15.99 -7.83 -3.09
CA LYS A 33 -16.52 -8.63 -1.97
C LYS A 33 -15.43 -9.24 -1.08
N HIS A 34 -14.28 -9.60 -1.69
CA HIS A 34 -13.12 -10.11 -0.95
C HIS A 34 -12.56 -9.10 0.07
N ARG A 35 -12.78 -7.79 -0.14
CA ARG A 35 -12.37 -6.75 0.81
C ARG A 35 -13.29 -6.68 2.02
N GLY A 36 -14.59 -6.96 1.82
CA GLY A 36 -15.58 -6.83 2.87
C GLY A 36 -16.75 -7.79 2.69
N PRO A 37 -16.60 -9.05 3.15
CA PRO A 37 -17.61 -10.09 2.96
C PRO A 37 -18.79 -10.03 3.94
N ASP A 38 -18.71 -9.19 4.99
CA ASP A 38 -19.70 -9.21 6.07
C ASP A 38 -21.04 -8.58 5.67
N GLN A 39 -21.02 -7.56 4.79
CA GLN A 39 -22.24 -6.87 4.36
C GLN A 39 -22.09 -6.25 2.97
N ALA A 40 -23.13 -6.35 2.16
CA ALA A 40 -23.25 -5.80 0.82
C ALA A 40 -24.39 -4.76 0.79
N MET A 41 -24.09 -3.53 0.42
CA MET A 41 -25.09 -2.46 0.30
C MET A 41 -24.82 -1.59 -0.92
N ILE A 42 -25.90 -1.21 -1.59
CA ILE A 42 -25.89 -0.25 -2.69
C ILE A 42 -26.90 0.87 -2.41
N ASP A 43 -26.63 2.05 -2.92
CA ASP A 43 -27.56 3.19 -2.92
C ASP A 43 -27.52 3.84 -4.31
N LEU A 44 -28.64 3.87 -4.99
CA LEU A 44 -28.80 4.51 -6.29
C LEU A 44 -29.69 5.73 -6.13
N GLN A 45 -29.14 6.88 -6.47
CA GLN A 45 -29.81 8.19 -6.49
C GLN A 45 -29.89 8.71 -7.94
N PRO A 46 -30.61 9.81 -8.23
CA PRO A 46 -30.81 10.28 -9.61
C PRO A 46 -29.53 10.46 -10.41
N HIS A 47 -28.44 10.94 -9.79
CA HIS A 47 -27.17 11.28 -10.47
C HIS A 47 -25.95 10.53 -9.94
N VAL A 48 -26.11 9.71 -8.92
CA VAL A 48 -25.01 8.95 -8.32
C VAL A 48 -25.43 7.54 -7.95
N GLY A 49 -24.55 6.59 -8.14
CA GLY A 49 -24.64 5.24 -7.61
C GLY A 49 -23.47 4.97 -6.67
N LEU A 50 -23.74 4.47 -5.47
CA LEU A 50 -22.75 4.15 -4.45
C LEU A 50 -22.86 2.68 -4.04
N SER A 51 -21.71 2.02 -3.86
CA SER A 51 -21.64 0.62 -3.42
C SER A 51 -20.60 0.45 -2.33
N HIS A 52 -20.90 -0.38 -1.35
CA HIS A 52 -20.05 -0.65 -0.21
C HIS A 52 -20.00 -2.14 0.13
N ALA A 53 -18.81 -2.72 0.13
CA ALA A 53 -18.48 -4.07 0.61
C ALA A 53 -17.85 -3.94 2.01
N ARG A 54 -18.54 -4.34 3.06
CA ARG A 54 -18.14 -4.07 4.45
C ARG A 54 -17.38 -5.23 5.08
N LEU A 55 -16.22 -4.92 5.65
CA LEU A 55 -15.58 -5.72 6.69
C LEU A 55 -15.85 -5.03 8.03
N SER A 56 -16.69 -5.64 8.86
CA SER A 56 -17.13 -5.07 10.13
C SER A 56 -16.05 -5.18 11.20
N ILE A 57 -15.48 -4.05 11.59
CA ILE A 57 -14.40 -3.94 12.58
C ILE A 57 -14.82 -3.06 13.74
N ARG A 58 -15.50 -1.94 13.46
CA ARG A 58 -16.05 -1.01 14.45
C ARG A 58 -17.52 -0.81 14.24
N ASP A 59 -18.26 -0.59 15.35
CA ASP A 59 -19.69 -0.42 15.37
C ASP A 59 -20.40 -1.46 14.48
N LEU A 60 -20.34 -2.72 14.91
CA LEU A 60 -20.73 -3.86 14.09
C LEU A 60 -22.18 -3.75 13.57
N GLU A 61 -23.05 -3.06 14.31
CA GLU A 61 -24.46 -2.87 13.97
C GLU A 61 -24.75 -1.51 13.30
N GLY A 62 -24.16 -0.41 13.80
CA GLY A 62 -24.47 0.96 13.36
C GLY A 62 -23.64 1.48 12.18
N GLY A 63 -22.48 0.87 11.90
CA GLY A 63 -21.55 1.32 10.85
C GLY A 63 -21.96 0.95 9.41
N ILE A 64 -23.25 0.89 9.11
CA ILE A 64 -23.78 0.53 7.78
C ILE A 64 -23.53 1.65 6.77
N GLN A 65 -23.11 1.28 5.56
CA GLN A 65 -22.84 2.20 4.46
C GLN A 65 -23.38 1.62 3.12
N PRO A 66 -23.78 2.46 2.16
CA PRO A 66 -23.69 3.94 2.13
C PRO A 66 -24.47 4.59 3.27
N MET A 67 -23.86 5.61 3.93
CA MET A 67 -24.50 6.33 5.03
C MET A 67 -24.94 7.71 4.57
N THR A 68 -26.22 8.03 4.75
CA THR A 68 -26.79 9.35 4.40
C THR A 68 -27.21 10.09 5.65
N ARG A 69 -26.89 11.38 5.71
CA ARG A 69 -27.32 12.30 6.79
C ARG A 69 -27.79 13.62 6.22
N THR A 70 -28.73 14.22 6.93
CA THR A 70 -29.22 15.57 6.61
C THR A 70 -29.10 16.46 7.85
N PHE A 71 -28.52 17.63 7.66
CA PHE A 71 -28.38 18.64 8.71
C PHE A 71 -28.54 20.04 8.12
N HIS A 72 -29.48 20.84 8.68
CA HIS A 72 -29.85 22.19 8.21
C HIS A 72 -30.13 22.26 6.69
N GLY A 73 -30.78 21.25 6.14
CA GLY A 73 -31.16 21.18 4.73
C GLY A 73 -30.03 20.71 3.79
N LYS A 74 -28.82 20.47 4.31
CA LYS A 74 -27.74 19.88 3.56
C LYS A 74 -27.79 18.35 3.70
N THR A 75 -27.89 17.64 2.57
CA THR A 75 -27.92 16.16 2.52
C THR A 75 -26.64 15.65 1.88
N CYS A 76 -25.96 14.72 2.56
CA CYS A 76 -24.76 14.08 2.06
C CYS A 76 -24.80 12.58 2.31
N SER A 77 -24.22 11.83 1.37
CA SER A 77 -24.04 10.37 1.45
C SER A 77 -22.55 10.02 1.36
N ILE A 78 -22.11 9.02 2.12
CA ILE A 78 -20.70 8.58 2.14
C ILE A 78 -20.57 7.08 1.95
N VAL A 79 -19.54 6.67 1.21
CA VAL A 79 -18.94 5.33 1.25
C VAL A 79 -17.45 5.46 1.65
N TYR A 80 -17.01 4.66 2.62
CA TYR A 80 -15.74 4.83 3.31
C TYR A 80 -15.03 3.50 3.53
N ASN A 81 -13.76 3.48 3.21
CA ASN A 81 -12.81 2.40 3.46
C ASN A 81 -11.66 2.95 4.30
N GLY A 82 -11.62 2.64 5.59
CA GLY A 82 -10.55 3.12 6.46
C GLY A 82 -10.91 3.14 7.95
N GLU A 83 -10.08 3.84 8.72
CA GLU A 83 -10.24 4.10 10.15
C GLU A 83 -9.76 5.52 10.48
N ILE A 84 -10.60 6.33 11.16
CA ILE A 84 -10.22 7.63 11.72
C ILE A 84 -9.89 7.46 13.19
N TYR A 85 -8.62 7.61 13.53
CA TYR A 85 -8.11 7.36 14.87
C TYR A 85 -8.37 8.49 15.85
N ASN A 86 -8.51 9.74 15.39
CA ASN A 86 -8.79 10.91 16.22
C ASN A 86 -10.29 11.28 16.27
N HIS A 87 -11.18 10.37 15.94
CA HIS A 87 -12.63 10.62 15.95
C HIS A 87 -13.16 11.14 17.30
N ARG A 88 -12.57 10.68 18.43
CA ARG A 88 -12.94 11.15 19.78
C ARG A 88 -12.58 12.60 20.05
N GLU A 89 -11.59 13.14 19.34
CA GLU A 89 -11.17 14.53 19.45
C GLU A 89 -12.10 15.46 18.67
N LEU A 90 -12.68 14.99 17.56
CA LEU A 90 -13.62 15.74 16.72
C LEU A 90 -15.06 15.75 17.30
N LEU A 91 -15.45 14.69 17.99
CA LEU A 91 -16.80 14.48 18.48
C LEU A 91 -17.33 15.64 19.35
N PRO A 92 -16.60 16.17 20.38
CA PRO A 92 -17.13 17.24 21.23
C PRO A 92 -17.42 18.54 20.49
N GLU A 93 -16.61 18.92 19.51
CA GLU A 93 -16.81 20.13 18.70
C GLU A 93 -18.08 20.02 17.85
N LEU A 94 -18.28 18.85 17.20
CA LEU A 94 -19.46 18.58 16.39
C LEU A 94 -20.75 18.53 17.25
N GLN A 95 -20.68 17.94 18.45
CA GLN A 95 -21.81 17.92 19.39
C GLN A 95 -22.18 19.33 19.87
N ALA A 96 -21.17 20.16 20.16
CA ALA A 96 -21.40 21.56 20.54
C ALA A 96 -22.01 22.37 19.40
N ALA A 97 -21.74 22.04 18.15
CA ALA A 97 -22.34 22.63 16.95
C ALA A 97 -23.78 22.11 16.67
N GLY A 98 -24.29 21.19 17.49
CA GLY A 98 -25.68 20.70 17.43
C GLY A 98 -25.88 19.42 16.63
N TYR A 99 -24.81 18.79 16.13
CA TYR A 99 -24.91 17.50 15.45
C TYR A 99 -25.28 16.38 16.43
N ARG A 100 -26.22 15.53 16.04
CA ARG A 100 -26.70 14.41 16.85
C ARG A 100 -26.29 13.10 16.24
N PHE A 101 -25.46 12.37 16.95
CA PHE A 101 -24.92 11.07 16.54
C PHE A 101 -25.91 9.95 16.90
N THR A 102 -26.10 9.04 15.97
CA THR A 102 -26.99 7.86 16.13
C THR A 102 -26.18 6.56 16.14
N THR A 103 -24.87 6.64 15.80
CA THR A 103 -23.95 5.52 15.78
C THR A 103 -22.67 5.85 16.56
N THR A 104 -21.84 4.86 16.79
CA THR A 104 -20.47 5.02 17.35
C THR A 104 -19.40 4.96 16.26
N SER A 105 -19.83 4.86 15.00
CA SER A 105 -18.97 4.76 13.83
C SER A 105 -18.25 6.09 13.54
N ASP A 106 -16.99 6.00 13.20
CA ASP A 106 -16.22 7.13 12.66
C ASP A 106 -16.74 7.63 11.31
N THR A 107 -17.46 6.80 10.56
CA THR A 107 -18.14 7.19 9.31
C THR A 107 -19.10 8.35 9.52
N GLU A 108 -19.90 8.32 10.59
CA GLU A 108 -20.84 9.40 10.92
C GLU A 108 -20.11 10.69 11.30
N ILE A 109 -18.95 10.56 11.97
CA ILE A 109 -18.08 11.69 12.31
C ILE A 109 -17.50 12.34 11.06
N ILE A 110 -17.00 11.55 10.10
CA ILE A 110 -16.50 12.07 8.82
C ILE A 110 -17.58 12.90 8.12
N LEU A 111 -18.77 12.35 8.03
CA LEU A 111 -19.87 12.99 7.30
C LEU A 111 -20.30 14.32 7.95
N TYR A 112 -20.43 14.36 9.29
CA TYR A 112 -20.74 15.58 10.01
C TYR A 112 -19.58 16.58 10.03
N ALA A 113 -18.32 16.11 10.07
CA ALA A 113 -17.15 16.97 9.94
C ALA A 113 -17.10 17.66 8.58
N TYR A 114 -17.40 16.93 7.49
CA TYR A 114 -17.56 17.53 6.16
C TYR A 114 -18.66 18.61 6.12
N MET A 115 -19.82 18.32 6.69
CA MET A 115 -20.93 19.28 6.73
C MET A 115 -20.57 20.54 7.53
N HIS A 116 -19.79 20.40 8.60
CA HIS A 116 -19.45 21.47 9.52
C HIS A 116 -18.26 22.33 9.03
N PHE A 117 -17.15 21.69 8.66
CA PHE A 117 -15.91 22.38 8.30
C PHE A 117 -15.76 22.59 6.79
N GLY A 118 -16.63 22.03 5.95
CA GLY A 118 -16.51 22.06 4.50
C GLY A 118 -15.41 21.13 3.95
N LYS A 119 -14.98 21.33 2.71
CA LYS A 119 -14.11 20.41 1.95
C LYS A 119 -12.74 20.16 2.60
N ASN A 120 -12.19 21.16 3.29
CA ASN A 120 -10.88 21.07 3.93
C ASN A 120 -10.90 20.38 5.31
N PHE A 121 -12.03 19.85 5.74
CA PHE A 121 -12.14 19.10 7.02
C PHE A 121 -11.11 17.96 7.10
N VAL A 122 -10.71 17.42 5.96
CA VAL A 122 -9.74 16.33 5.83
C VAL A 122 -8.39 16.64 6.50
N GLU A 123 -7.98 17.92 6.56
CA GLU A 123 -6.77 18.38 7.25
C GLU A 123 -6.81 18.12 8.77
N LYS A 124 -8.02 17.94 9.34
CA LYS A 124 -8.21 17.64 10.77
C LYS A 124 -8.19 16.13 11.07
N LEU A 125 -8.19 15.28 10.04
CA LEU A 125 -8.27 13.84 10.22
C LEU A 125 -6.89 13.22 10.49
N ASN A 126 -6.81 12.35 11.48
CA ASN A 126 -5.71 11.42 11.65
C ASN A 126 -6.24 10.00 11.43
N GLY A 127 -5.80 9.34 10.37
CA GLY A 127 -6.32 8.02 10.00
C GLY A 127 -5.71 7.46 8.73
N ILE A 128 -6.17 6.29 8.37
CA ILE A 128 -5.91 5.64 7.09
C ILE A 128 -7.26 5.52 6.37
N PHE A 129 -7.40 6.12 5.19
CA PHE A 129 -8.70 6.23 4.56
C PHE A 129 -8.70 6.46 3.05
N ALA A 130 -9.74 5.94 2.44
CA ALA A 130 -10.25 6.39 1.15
C ALA A 130 -11.78 6.45 1.25
N PHE A 131 -12.40 7.56 0.85
CA PHE A 131 -13.84 7.69 0.88
C PHE A 131 -14.38 8.58 -0.24
N ALA A 132 -15.64 8.35 -0.58
CA ALA A 132 -16.38 9.19 -1.50
C ALA A 132 -17.56 9.82 -0.76
N ILE A 133 -17.74 11.14 -0.90
CA ILE A 133 -18.89 11.89 -0.41
C ILE A 133 -19.68 12.41 -1.60
N TRP A 134 -20.97 12.06 -1.67
CA TRP A 134 -21.93 12.74 -2.52
C TRP A 134 -22.61 13.86 -1.74
N ASP A 135 -22.39 15.09 -2.16
CA ASP A 135 -23.08 16.28 -1.66
C ASP A 135 -24.23 16.62 -2.61
N ASP A 136 -25.43 16.17 -2.27
CA ASP A 136 -26.63 16.38 -3.09
C ASP A 136 -27.03 17.85 -3.20
N THR A 137 -26.71 18.64 -2.16
CA THR A 137 -27.02 20.07 -2.12
C THR A 137 -26.17 20.87 -3.11
N ASN A 138 -24.88 20.56 -3.16
CA ASN A 138 -23.93 21.22 -4.06
C ASN A 138 -23.79 20.50 -5.42
N ARG A 139 -24.36 19.31 -5.56
CA ARG A 139 -24.21 18.43 -6.73
C ARG A 139 -22.72 18.17 -7.01
N GLU A 140 -22.02 17.64 -6.02
CA GLU A 140 -20.60 17.34 -6.09
C GLU A 140 -20.33 15.92 -5.59
N LEU A 141 -19.51 15.16 -6.32
CA LEU A 141 -18.89 13.93 -5.85
C LEU A 141 -17.45 14.22 -5.48
N LEU A 142 -17.08 13.97 -4.23
CA LEU A 142 -15.75 14.23 -3.69
C LEU A 142 -15.08 12.90 -3.30
N LEU A 143 -13.89 12.67 -3.80
CA LEU A 143 -13.06 11.50 -3.47
C LEU A 143 -11.88 11.95 -2.62
N TYR A 144 -11.71 11.38 -1.44
CA TYR A 144 -10.61 11.70 -0.51
C TYR A 144 -9.70 10.50 -0.30
N ARG A 145 -8.39 10.74 -0.25
CA ARG A 145 -7.39 9.72 0.08
C ARG A 145 -6.46 10.21 1.18
N ASP A 146 -6.05 9.30 2.09
CA ASP A 146 -5.23 9.64 3.25
C ASP A 146 -3.83 10.17 2.88
N HIS A 147 -3.17 10.79 3.86
CA HIS A 147 -1.88 11.45 3.75
C HIS A 147 -0.78 10.57 3.15
N ALA A 148 -0.68 9.32 3.61
CA ALA A 148 0.31 8.37 3.14
C ALA A 148 -0.16 7.56 1.91
N GLY A 149 -1.45 7.67 1.50
CA GLY A 149 -2.04 6.85 0.44
C GLY A 149 -2.17 5.38 0.81
N THR A 150 -2.40 5.10 2.09
CA THR A 150 -2.51 3.74 2.61
C THR A 150 -3.68 2.98 1.99
N LYS A 151 -4.80 3.68 1.72
CA LYS A 151 -5.97 3.08 1.09
C LYS A 151 -6.05 3.44 -0.38
N PRO A 152 -6.26 2.44 -1.27
CA PRO A 152 -6.36 2.67 -2.71
C PRO A 152 -7.70 3.33 -3.09
N LEU A 153 -7.66 4.19 -4.10
CA LEU A 153 -8.86 4.81 -4.69
C LEU A 153 -8.59 5.20 -6.15
N PHE A 154 -9.18 4.45 -7.05
CA PHE A 154 -9.04 4.63 -8.49
C PHE A 154 -10.29 5.29 -9.09
N TYR A 155 -10.10 5.99 -10.20
CA TYR A 155 -11.20 6.58 -10.95
C TYR A 155 -10.89 6.66 -12.44
N THR A 156 -11.94 6.81 -13.22
CA THR A 156 -11.87 7.12 -14.66
C THR A 156 -13.05 7.98 -15.06
N GLN A 157 -12.90 8.73 -16.14
CA GLN A 157 -14.01 9.42 -16.79
C GLN A 157 -14.20 8.84 -18.19
N THR A 158 -15.44 8.55 -18.53
CA THR A 158 -15.85 8.10 -19.85
C THR A 158 -17.09 8.90 -20.30
N GLY A 159 -16.95 9.70 -21.35
CA GLY A 159 -18.00 10.67 -21.73
C GLY A 159 -18.33 11.63 -20.58
N SER A 160 -19.60 11.67 -20.17
CA SER A 160 -20.08 12.45 -19.02
C SER A 160 -20.03 11.69 -17.69
N SER A 161 -19.83 10.37 -17.75
CA SER A 161 -19.82 9.52 -16.57
C SER A 161 -18.46 9.51 -15.88
N PHE A 162 -18.47 9.67 -14.57
CA PHE A 162 -17.30 9.51 -13.68
C PHE A 162 -17.49 8.24 -12.86
N VAL A 163 -16.50 7.34 -12.87
CA VAL A 163 -16.54 6.03 -12.22
C VAL A 163 -15.38 5.91 -11.26
N PHE A 164 -15.61 5.40 -10.04
CA PHE A 164 -14.57 5.23 -9.02
C PHE A 164 -14.66 3.89 -8.30
N GLY A 165 -13.57 3.47 -7.68
CA GLY A 165 -13.53 2.25 -6.88
C GLY A 165 -12.21 2.05 -6.14
N SER A 166 -12.26 1.24 -5.09
CA SER A 166 -11.05 0.84 -4.34
C SER A 166 -10.05 0.10 -5.22
N GLU A 167 -10.51 -0.58 -6.26
CA GLU A 167 -9.69 -1.40 -7.15
C GLU A 167 -10.11 -1.20 -8.61
N PRO A 168 -9.17 -1.20 -9.58
CA PRO A 168 -9.48 -1.02 -11.01
C PRO A 168 -10.55 -1.96 -11.56
N LYS A 169 -10.58 -3.23 -11.11
CA LYS A 169 -11.58 -4.21 -11.56
C LYS A 169 -13.03 -3.77 -11.36
N ALA A 170 -13.30 -2.92 -10.35
CA ALA A 170 -14.63 -2.40 -10.11
C ALA A 170 -15.06 -1.38 -11.18
N LEU A 171 -14.11 -0.59 -11.71
CA LEU A 171 -14.39 0.39 -12.77
C LEU A 171 -14.84 -0.30 -14.06
N PHE A 172 -14.26 -1.46 -14.37
CA PHE A 172 -14.55 -2.24 -15.59
C PHE A 172 -15.93 -2.90 -15.60
N CYS A 173 -16.68 -2.81 -14.52
CA CYS A 173 -18.09 -3.21 -14.51
C CYS A 173 -19.00 -2.15 -15.14
N HIS A 174 -18.56 -0.89 -15.24
CA HIS A 174 -19.33 0.16 -15.90
C HIS A 174 -19.34 -0.08 -17.41
N PRO A 175 -20.51 -0.02 -18.09
CA PRO A 175 -20.65 -0.44 -19.48
C PRO A 175 -19.76 0.32 -20.47
N ASP A 176 -19.40 1.56 -20.14
CA ASP A 176 -18.58 2.42 -20.98
C ASP A 176 -17.09 2.38 -20.63
N VAL A 177 -16.66 1.52 -19.71
CA VAL A 177 -15.25 1.40 -19.28
C VAL A 177 -14.70 0.03 -19.67
N THR A 178 -13.82 0.01 -20.67
CA THR A 178 -13.16 -1.21 -21.13
C THR A 178 -11.68 -1.19 -20.74
N PRO A 179 -11.15 -2.25 -20.10
CA PRO A 179 -9.72 -2.31 -19.79
C PRO A 179 -8.90 -2.31 -21.08
N SER A 180 -7.94 -1.39 -21.15
CA SER A 180 -7.01 -1.28 -22.27
C SER A 180 -5.66 -0.75 -21.80
N ILE A 181 -4.61 -0.95 -22.59
CA ILE A 181 -3.27 -0.47 -22.35
C ILE A 181 -2.74 0.30 -23.54
N ASP A 182 -1.84 1.22 -23.29
CA ASP A 182 -1.15 2.00 -24.30
C ASP A 182 0.37 1.99 -24.08
N LYS A 183 1.11 2.81 -24.81
CA LYS A 183 2.56 2.96 -24.64
C LYS A 183 2.93 3.33 -23.20
N ASN A 184 2.19 4.26 -22.56
CA ASN A 184 2.45 4.70 -21.19
C ASN A 184 2.25 3.55 -20.20
N SER A 185 1.21 2.74 -20.38
CA SER A 185 0.95 1.54 -19.57
C SER A 185 2.14 0.57 -19.60
N LEU A 186 2.69 0.30 -20.78
CA LEU A 186 3.85 -0.58 -20.94
C LEU A 186 5.12 0.05 -20.36
N GLN A 187 5.30 1.36 -20.48
CA GLN A 187 6.41 2.07 -19.86
C GLN A 187 6.34 2.00 -18.33
N GLU A 188 5.16 2.17 -17.72
CA GLU A 188 4.98 2.01 -16.26
C GLU A 188 5.40 0.60 -15.82
N ILE A 189 4.88 -0.44 -16.45
CA ILE A 189 5.16 -1.82 -16.07
C ILE A 189 6.63 -2.19 -16.32
N LEU A 190 7.21 -1.81 -17.46
CA LEU A 190 8.54 -2.28 -17.87
C LEU A 190 9.69 -1.38 -17.41
N ALA A 191 9.49 -0.07 -17.24
CA ALA A 191 10.55 0.84 -16.84
C ALA A 191 10.64 1.05 -15.33
N VAL A 192 9.52 1.25 -14.63
CA VAL A 192 9.51 1.56 -13.19
C VAL A 192 8.88 0.46 -12.33
N GLY A 193 8.06 -0.43 -12.91
CA GLY A 193 7.42 -1.53 -12.19
C GLY A 193 8.40 -2.39 -11.37
N PRO A 194 7.96 -2.98 -10.26
CA PRO A 194 6.61 -3.05 -9.68
C PRO A 194 6.12 -1.78 -8.97
N ALA A 195 6.95 -0.72 -8.90
CA ALA A 195 6.47 0.62 -8.54
C ALA A 195 5.64 1.22 -9.68
N ARG A 196 4.98 2.33 -9.43
CA ARG A 196 4.28 3.11 -10.44
C ARG A 196 4.25 4.59 -10.09
N THR A 197 4.10 5.42 -11.09
CA THR A 197 3.97 6.87 -10.93
C THR A 197 2.72 7.19 -10.10
N SER A 198 2.86 8.06 -9.10
CA SER A 198 1.73 8.51 -8.28
C SER A 198 0.62 9.07 -9.16
N GLY A 199 -0.62 8.64 -8.92
CA GLY A 199 -1.78 9.03 -9.73
C GLY A 199 -1.99 8.23 -11.02
N ASN A 200 -1.04 7.38 -11.44
CA ASN A 200 -1.16 6.55 -12.63
C ASN A 200 -1.83 5.20 -12.28
N GLY A 201 -2.96 4.89 -12.91
CA GLY A 201 -3.68 3.62 -12.74
C GLY A 201 -3.22 2.50 -13.68
N VAL A 202 -2.23 2.75 -14.52
CA VAL A 202 -1.63 1.85 -15.53
C VAL A 202 -2.56 1.57 -16.72
N PHE A 203 -3.80 1.18 -16.52
CA PHE A 203 -4.76 1.04 -17.62
C PHE A 203 -5.08 2.39 -18.26
N THR A 204 -5.24 2.41 -19.56
CA THR A 204 -5.54 3.65 -20.32
C THR A 204 -6.76 4.37 -19.75
N GLY A 205 -6.60 5.65 -19.41
CA GLY A 205 -7.65 6.49 -18.84
C GLY A 205 -7.98 6.24 -17.36
N VAL A 206 -7.43 5.21 -16.74
CA VAL A 206 -7.58 4.97 -15.29
C VAL A 206 -6.53 5.80 -14.53
N LYS A 207 -7.00 6.51 -13.50
CA LYS A 207 -6.19 7.30 -12.58
C LYS A 207 -6.38 6.83 -11.15
N GLU A 208 -5.46 7.19 -10.29
CA GLU A 208 -5.57 7.01 -8.85
C GLU A 208 -5.60 8.38 -8.15
N VAL A 209 -6.44 8.55 -7.13
CA VAL A 209 -6.36 9.75 -6.28
C VAL A 209 -5.01 9.74 -5.57
N MET A 210 -4.23 10.81 -5.72
CA MET A 210 -2.89 10.88 -5.13
C MET A 210 -2.94 10.95 -3.59
N PRO A 211 -1.92 10.43 -2.89
CA PRO A 211 -1.79 10.58 -1.44
C PRO A 211 -1.83 12.06 -1.03
N GLY A 212 -2.59 12.39 0.02
CA GLY A 212 -2.74 13.77 0.47
C GLY A 212 -3.59 14.66 -0.44
N HIS A 213 -4.38 14.06 -1.35
CA HIS A 213 -5.28 14.79 -2.25
C HIS A 213 -6.75 14.44 -2.02
N TYR A 214 -7.60 15.34 -2.46
CA TYR A 214 -8.98 15.01 -2.76
C TYR A 214 -9.36 15.51 -4.16
N HIS A 215 -10.25 14.77 -4.80
CA HIS A 215 -10.71 15.02 -6.15
C HIS A 215 -12.19 15.36 -6.14
N ILE A 216 -12.60 16.41 -6.88
CA ILE A 216 -13.99 16.86 -7.00
C ILE A 216 -14.45 16.61 -8.43
N PHE A 217 -15.60 15.96 -8.59
CA PHE A 217 -16.35 15.89 -9.83
C PHE A 217 -17.67 16.64 -9.67
N CYS A 218 -17.90 17.66 -10.49
CA CYS A 218 -19.07 18.53 -10.43
C CYS A 218 -19.51 18.92 -11.85
N PRO A 219 -20.70 19.55 -12.03
CA PRO A 219 -21.18 19.97 -13.36
C PRO A 219 -20.22 20.88 -14.12
N ASP A 220 -19.40 21.66 -13.42
CA ASP A 220 -18.44 22.59 -14.01
C ASP A 220 -17.09 21.93 -14.40
N GLY A 221 -16.90 20.63 -14.05
CA GLY A 221 -15.68 19.87 -14.39
C GLY A 221 -15.07 19.10 -13.22
N GLN A 222 -13.76 18.91 -13.30
CA GLN A 222 -12.98 18.17 -12.29
C GLN A 222 -11.91 19.07 -11.68
N HIS A 223 -11.65 18.88 -10.36
CA HIS A 223 -10.61 19.59 -9.64
C HIS A 223 -9.85 18.62 -8.75
N ASP A 224 -8.52 18.63 -8.83
CA ASP A 224 -7.63 17.88 -7.93
C ASP A 224 -7.00 18.85 -6.95
N ILE A 225 -7.15 18.60 -5.65
CA ILE A 225 -6.74 19.51 -4.58
C ILE A 225 -5.78 18.79 -3.66
N LEU A 226 -4.56 19.32 -3.58
CA LEU A 226 -3.57 18.92 -2.57
C LEU A 226 -3.97 19.51 -1.22
N TYR A 227 -4.24 18.68 -0.21
CA TYR A 227 -4.48 19.14 1.15
C TYR A 227 -3.30 18.87 2.09
N TRP A 228 -2.40 17.96 1.70
CA TRP A 228 -1.22 17.64 2.49
C TRP A 228 -0.06 17.14 1.63
N ASP A 229 1.15 17.63 1.93
CA ASP A 229 2.41 17.05 1.47
C ASP A 229 3.46 17.16 2.60
N LEU A 230 4.61 16.54 2.42
CA LEU A 230 5.72 16.57 3.37
C LEU A 230 6.24 18.00 3.55
N PRO A 231 6.11 18.61 4.75
CA PRO A 231 6.60 19.95 4.96
C PRO A 231 8.12 19.96 5.14
N CYS A 232 8.79 20.92 4.53
CA CYS A 232 10.21 21.17 4.75
C CYS A 232 10.39 22.23 5.83
N ARG A 233 11.00 21.88 6.95
CA ARG A 233 11.20 22.75 8.10
C ARG A 233 12.57 22.53 8.72
N GLU A 234 13.19 23.60 9.23
CA GLU A 234 14.41 23.49 10.03
C GLU A 234 14.13 22.69 11.32
N HIS A 235 14.94 21.66 11.57
CA HIS A 235 14.85 20.89 12.81
C HIS A 235 15.61 21.58 13.94
N LYS A 236 14.90 22.04 14.96
CA LYS A 236 15.46 22.84 16.07
C LYS A 236 15.63 22.06 17.38
N ASP A 237 15.07 20.86 17.46
CA ASP A 237 15.13 20.05 18.68
C ASP A 237 16.53 19.47 18.89
N SER A 238 16.97 19.46 20.13
CA SER A 238 18.14 18.68 20.54
C SER A 238 17.89 17.19 20.33
N TYR A 239 18.96 16.39 20.24
CA TYR A 239 18.81 14.94 20.09
C TYR A 239 17.93 14.30 21.18
N ALA A 240 18.06 14.73 22.43
CA ALA A 240 17.24 14.23 23.53
C ALA A 240 15.74 14.54 23.33
N GLN A 241 15.42 15.76 22.89
CA GLN A 241 14.03 16.14 22.57
C GLN A 241 13.52 15.36 21.36
N THR A 242 14.34 15.19 20.32
CA THR A 242 14.00 14.39 19.16
C THR A 242 13.66 12.95 19.53
N VAL A 243 14.47 12.31 20.37
CA VAL A 243 14.22 10.96 20.92
C VAL A 243 12.89 10.91 21.68
N GLN A 244 12.61 11.91 22.53
CA GLN A 244 11.36 11.98 23.30
C GLN A 244 10.14 12.14 22.38
N THR A 245 10.21 13.03 21.38
CA THR A 245 9.13 13.27 20.42
C THR A 245 8.84 12.01 19.58
N VAL A 246 9.87 11.36 19.05
CA VAL A 246 9.72 10.11 18.30
C VAL A 246 9.15 9.01 19.19
N SER A 247 9.64 8.88 20.43
CA SER A 247 9.10 7.92 21.40
C SER A 247 7.61 8.14 21.67
N PHE A 248 7.20 9.40 21.86
CA PHE A 248 5.79 9.76 22.05
C PHE A 248 4.96 9.40 20.81
N LEU A 249 5.37 9.85 19.62
CA LEU A 249 4.62 9.64 18.38
C LEU A 249 4.42 8.15 18.07
N VAL A 250 5.47 7.34 18.19
CA VAL A 250 5.40 5.90 17.93
C VAL A 250 4.44 5.20 18.89
N ARG A 251 4.46 5.56 20.17
CA ARG A 251 3.57 4.97 21.19
C ARG A 251 2.13 5.40 20.97
N ASP A 252 1.89 6.70 20.78
CA ASP A 252 0.56 7.26 20.55
C ASP A 252 -0.09 6.64 19.29
N THR A 253 0.68 6.53 18.22
CA THR A 253 0.17 5.95 16.96
C THR A 253 -0.20 4.47 17.11
N VAL A 254 0.66 3.66 17.73
CA VAL A 254 0.32 2.24 17.94
C VAL A 254 -0.91 2.10 18.84
N GLU A 255 -1.01 2.88 19.93
CA GLU A 255 -2.13 2.85 20.86
C GLU A 255 -3.44 3.27 20.17
N ARG A 256 -3.43 4.34 19.35
CA ARG A 256 -4.58 4.76 18.53
C ARG A 256 -5.02 3.68 17.56
N GLN A 257 -4.08 2.98 16.93
CA GLN A 257 -4.37 1.93 15.95
C GLN A 257 -4.79 0.59 16.58
N MET A 258 -4.79 0.46 17.90
CA MET A 258 -5.38 -0.70 18.60
C MET A 258 -6.90 -0.64 18.74
N VAL A 259 -7.55 0.48 18.41
CA VAL A 259 -9.01 0.64 18.51
C VAL A 259 -9.72 -0.33 17.55
N SER A 260 -10.49 -1.28 18.09
CA SER A 260 -11.20 -2.31 17.34
C SER A 260 -12.23 -3.00 18.22
N ASP A 261 -13.40 -3.34 17.66
CA ASP A 261 -14.43 -4.16 18.33
C ASP A 261 -14.25 -5.66 18.03
N VAL A 262 -13.23 -6.01 17.23
CA VAL A 262 -12.86 -7.39 16.88
C VAL A 262 -11.40 -7.68 17.29
N PRO A 263 -10.99 -8.96 17.40
CA PRO A 263 -9.63 -9.30 17.79
C PRO A 263 -8.56 -8.74 16.86
N VAL A 264 -7.54 -8.13 17.45
CA VAL A 264 -6.36 -7.57 16.78
C VAL A 264 -5.17 -8.51 16.98
N CYS A 265 -4.32 -8.64 15.96
CA CYS A 265 -3.03 -9.34 16.04
C CYS A 265 -1.88 -8.47 15.53
N THR A 266 -0.65 -8.99 15.58
CA THR A 266 0.51 -8.35 14.95
C THR A 266 1.33 -9.34 14.13
N PHE A 267 1.93 -8.86 13.05
CA PHE A 267 2.97 -9.59 12.34
C PHE A 267 4.31 -9.41 13.06
N LEU A 268 4.98 -10.52 13.36
CA LEU A 268 6.21 -10.55 14.14
C LEU A 268 7.33 -11.25 13.38
N SER A 269 8.24 -10.50 12.78
CA SER A 269 9.43 -11.03 12.11
C SER A 269 10.68 -11.08 13.00
N GLY A 270 10.59 -10.60 14.25
CA GLY A 270 11.76 -10.42 15.11
C GLY A 270 12.70 -9.29 14.67
N GLY A 271 12.39 -8.56 13.60
CA GLY A 271 13.00 -7.27 13.26
C GLY A 271 12.58 -6.18 14.24
N ILE A 272 13.35 -5.09 14.33
CA ILE A 272 13.11 -4.01 15.31
C ILE A 272 11.69 -3.42 15.16
N ASP A 273 11.25 -3.15 13.95
CA ASP A 273 10.00 -2.45 13.65
C ASP A 273 8.78 -3.26 14.11
N SER A 274 8.69 -4.51 13.67
CA SER A 274 7.62 -5.43 14.08
C SER A 274 7.67 -5.73 15.60
N SER A 275 8.86 -5.77 16.17
CA SER A 275 9.04 -6.00 17.62
C SER A 275 8.56 -4.82 18.46
N ILE A 276 8.81 -3.57 18.03
CA ILE A 276 8.28 -2.35 18.67
C ILE A 276 6.75 -2.35 18.66
N VAL A 277 6.15 -2.57 17.49
CA VAL A 277 4.69 -2.62 17.35
C VAL A 277 4.10 -3.73 18.22
N THR A 278 4.69 -4.93 18.18
CA THR A 278 4.23 -6.07 18.98
C THR A 278 4.36 -5.81 20.48
N ALA A 279 5.45 -5.21 20.94
CA ALA A 279 5.65 -4.89 22.37
C ALA A 279 4.63 -3.89 22.87
N LEU A 280 4.33 -2.84 22.10
CA LEU A 280 3.33 -1.83 22.44
C LEU A 280 1.91 -2.43 22.42
N ALA A 281 1.56 -3.19 21.37
CA ALA A 281 0.27 -3.87 21.28
C ALA A 281 0.06 -4.88 22.40
N ALA A 282 1.10 -5.67 22.75
CA ALA A 282 1.02 -6.62 23.86
C ALA A 282 0.80 -5.91 25.21
N ARG A 283 1.51 -4.79 25.47
CA ARG A 283 1.29 -3.97 26.67
C ARG A 283 -0.11 -3.38 26.73
N HIS A 284 -0.66 -2.95 25.58
CA HIS A 284 -2.05 -2.47 25.49
C HIS A 284 -3.04 -3.57 25.88
N MET A 285 -2.94 -4.75 25.24
CA MET A 285 -3.81 -5.90 25.53
C MET A 285 -3.70 -6.39 26.98
N GLN A 286 -2.50 -6.39 27.56
CA GLN A 286 -2.29 -6.76 28.95
C GLN A 286 -3.00 -5.84 29.94
N LYS A 287 -3.10 -4.53 29.67
CA LYS A 287 -3.91 -3.59 30.49
C LYS A 287 -5.38 -3.98 30.53
N GLU A 288 -5.88 -4.63 29.46
CA GLU A 288 -7.24 -5.13 29.37
C GLU A 288 -7.41 -6.59 29.85
N GLY A 289 -6.35 -7.20 30.37
CA GLY A 289 -6.34 -8.60 30.79
C GLY A 289 -6.40 -9.61 29.64
N LYS A 290 -6.04 -9.18 28.44
CA LYS A 290 -6.06 -9.99 27.21
C LYS A 290 -4.65 -10.39 26.77
N ILE A 291 -4.54 -11.44 25.95
CA ILE A 291 -3.30 -11.90 25.34
C ILE A 291 -3.34 -11.54 23.86
N LEU A 292 -2.27 -10.92 23.37
CA LEU A 292 -2.11 -10.56 21.96
C LEU A 292 -1.80 -11.83 21.13
N ASN A 293 -2.50 -11.99 20.02
CA ASN A 293 -2.13 -12.97 18.98
C ASN A 293 -1.01 -12.39 18.10
N THR A 294 -0.01 -13.20 17.80
CA THR A 294 1.10 -12.83 16.92
C THR A 294 1.33 -13.91 15.87
N PHE A 295 1.77 -13.49 14.69
CA PHE A 295 2.04 -14.41 13.59
C PHE A 295 3.43 -14.14 13.00
N SER A 296 4.18 -15.21 12.74
CA SER A 296 5.41 -15.16 11.96
C SER A 296 5.36 -16.17 10.84
N PHE A 297 6.24 -16.01 9.89
CA PHE A 297 6.15 -16.64 8.59
C PHE A 297 7.54 -17.00 8.07
N ASP A 298 7.68 -18.19 7.47
CA ASP A 298 8.85 -18.65 6.73
C ASP A 298 8.40 -19.59 5.60
N PHE A 299 9.35 -20.05 4.79
CA PHE A 299 9.11 -21.03 3.74
C PHE A 299 9.53 -22.42 4.20
N SER A 300 8.79 -23.44 3.76
CA SER A 300 9.07 -24.84 4.05
C SER A 300 10.49 -25.21 3.62
N GLU A 301 11.19 -25.97 4.47
CA GLU A 301 12.59 -26.38 4.32
C GLU A 301 13.61 -25.23 4.22
N ASN A 302 13.24 -23.99 4.54
CA ASN A 302 14.14 -22.84 4.43
C ASN A 302 15.36 -22.99 5.34
N GLU A 303 15.24 -23.70 6.47
CA GLU A 303 16.37 -24.04 7.35
C GLU A 303 17.49 -24.85 6.64
N LYS A 304 17.10 -25.70 5.68
CA LYS A 304 18.01 -26.56 4.93
C LYS A 304 18.71 -25.80 3.78
N TYR A 305 17.99 -24.85 3.17
CA TYR A 305 18.46 -24.14 1.97
C TYR A 305 18.94 -22.72 2.25
N PHE A 306 18.69 -22.17 3.44
CA PHE A 306 19.12 -20.82 3.82
C PHE A 306 20.62 -20.64 3.65
N LYS A 307 20.99 -19.55 2.98
CA LYS A 307 22.38 -19.11 2.85
C LYS A 307 22.50 -17.70 3.41
N SER A 308 23.32 -17.58 4.46
CA SER A 308 23.67 -16.27 5.02
C SER A 308 24.32 -15.39 3.96
N ASN A 309 23.91 -14.13 3.91
CA ASN A 309 24.49 -13.13 3.02
C ASN A 309 24.57 -11.77 3.74
N ALA A 310 25.13 -10.77 3.06
CA ALA A 310 25.33 -9.44 3.64
C ALA A 310 24.01 -8.73 4.05
N PHE A 311 22.89 -9.09 3.44
CA PHE A 311 21.56 -8.50 3.71
C PHE A 311 20.75 -9.32 4.70
N GLN A 312 20.95 -10.64 4.75
CA GLN A 312 20.29 -11.56 5.67
C GLN A 312 21.35 -12.45 6.33
N PRO A 313 22.01 -11.97 7.39
CA PRO A 313 23.08 -12.72 8.06
C PRO A 313 22.58 -13.91 8.87
N GLU A 314 21.33 -13.86 9.35
CA GLU A 314 20.72 -14.84 10.25
C GLU A 314 19.23 -15.04 9.95
N ARG A 315 18.68 -16.18 10.36
CA ARG A 315 17.24 -16.45 10.29
C ARG A 315 16.47 -15.65 11.35
N ASP A 316 15.18 -15.44 11.11
CA ASP A 316 14.32 -14.63 11.97
C ASP A 316 13.85 -15.38 13.23
N LEU A 317 13.67 -16.70 13.15
CA LEU A 317 13.07 -17.54 14.20
C LEU A 317 13.69 -17.37 15.61
N PRO A 318 15.01 -17.30 15.81
CA PRO A 318 15.59 -17.06 17.13
C PRO A 318 15.12 -15.76 17.78
N TYR A 319 14.96 -14.71 17.00
CA TYR A 319 14.52 -13.40 17.45
C TYR A 319 13.01 -13.35 17.71
N VAL A 320 12.22 -14.05 16.89
CA VAL A 320 10.80 -14.29 17.15
C VAL A 320 10.62 -14.96 18.51
N ASN A 321 11.31 -16.07 18.75
CA ASN A 321 11.23 -16.81 20.03
C ASN A 321 11.59 -15.92 21.23
N ARG A 322 12.57 -15.03 21.08
CA ARG A 322 12.94 -14.08 22.13
C ARG A 322 11.82 -13.07 22.43
N MET A 323 11.16 -12.58 21.40
CA MET A 323 9.99 -11.70 21.55
C MET A 323 8.82 -12.39 22.23
N LEU A 324 8.56 -13.66 21.90
CA LEU A 324 7.49 -14.45 22.52
C LEU A 324 7.69 -14.58 24.03
N GLN A 325 8.92 -14.87 24.44
CA GLN A 325 9.28 -14.95 25.87
C GLN A 325 9.12 -13.60 26.58
N TYR A 326 9.48 -12.51 25.89
CA TYR A 326 9.43 -11.16 26.46
C TYR A 326 8.00 -10.62 26.55
N CYS A 327 7.21 -10.71 25.48
CA CYS A 327 5.87 -10.13 25.40
C CYS A 327 4.77 -11.09 25.90
N LYS A 328 5.03 -12.39 26.05
CA LYS A 328 4.07 -13.43 26.47
C LYS A 328 2.81 -13.45 25.58
N THR A 329 3.01 -13.46 24.27
CA THR A 329 1.95 -13.48 23.27
C THR A 329 1.52 -14.92 22.92
N SER A 330 0.31 -15.08 22.39
CA SER A 330 -0.14 -16.32 21.73
C SER A 330 0.36 -16.31 20.30
N HIS A 331 1.22 -17.24 19.92
CA HIS A 331 1.93 -17.19 18.64
C HIS A 331 1.59 -18.35 17.73
N THR A 332 1.42 -18.04 16.45
CA THR A 332 1.30 -19.01 15.36
C THR A 332 2.44 -18.82 14.37
N TYR A 333 3.20 -19.86 14.14
CA TYR A 333 4.24 -19.91 13.12
C TYR A 333 3.66 -20.55 11.85
N LEU A 334 3.73 -19.86 10.72
CA LEU A 334 3.18 -20.27 9.44
C LEU A 334 4.28 -20.58 8.44
N GLU A 335 4.11 -21.64 7.66
CA GLU A 335 5.02 -22.04 6.60
C GLU A 335 4.30 -22.07 5.26
N CYS A 336 4.96 -21.54 4.22
CA CYS A 336 4.50 -21.60 2.84
C CYS A 336 5.32 -22.62 2.05
N SER A 337 4.68 -23.59 1.41
CA SER A 337 5.35 -24.51 0.49
C SER A 337 5.68 -23.84 -0.83
N GLN A 338 6.58 -24.45 -1.61
CA GLN A 338 6.97 -23.91 -2.92
C GLN A 338 5.80 -23.95 -3.92
N GLU A 339 4.96 -24.98 -3.82
CA GLU A 339 3.76 -25.15 -4.63
C GLU A 339 2.69 -24.11 -4.28
N ALA A 340 2.46 -23.85 -2.98
CA ALA A 340 1.53 -22.82 -2.53
C ALA A 340 1.99 -21.43 -2.96
N LEU A 341 3.30 -21.14 -2.83
CA LEU A 341 3.89 -19.90 -3.30
C LEU A 341 3.69 -19.70 -4.81
N PHE A 342 3.96 -20.76 -5.59
CA PHE A 342 3.82 -20.69 -7.05
C PHE A 342 2.35 -20.50 -7.46
N ALA A 343 1.41 -21.20 -6.83
CA ALA A 343 -0.02 -21.04 -7.09
C ALA A 343 -0.50 -19.62 -6.78
N ALA A 344 -0.03 -19.02 -5.69
CA ALA A 344 -0.40 -17.67 -5.28
C ALA A 344 0.12 -16.55 -6.20
N LEU A 345 1.01 -16.82 -7.16
CA LEU A 345 1.51 -15.81 -8.11
C LEU A 345 0.39 -15.20 -8.97
N SER A 346 -0.55 -16.02 -9.44
CA SER A 346 -1.72 -15.57 -10.21
C SER A 346 -2.70 -14.79 -9.34
N ASP A 347 -2.95 -15.29 -8.12
CA ASP A 347 -3.86 -14.64 -7.18
C ASP A 347 -3.33 -13.26 -6.76
N ALA A 348 -2.00 -13.10 -6.65
CA ALA A 348 -1.39 -11.81 -6.38
C ALA A 348 -1.66 -10.77 -7.50
N VAL A 349 -1.67 -11.20 -8.77
CA VAL A 349 -2.07 -10.33 -9.90
C VAL A 349 -3.54 -9.95 -9.79
N THR A 350 -4.42 -10.92 -9.49
CA THR A 350 -5.85 -10.67 -9.30
C THR A 350 -6.11 -9.74 -8.12
N ALA A 351 -5.36 -9.90 -7.02
CA ALA A 351 -5.45 -9.04 -5.86
C ALA A 351 -5.06 -7.59 -6.16
N LYS A 352 -4.03 -7.38 -6.96
CA LYS A 352 -3.48 -6.04 -7.28
C LYS A 352 -4.03 -5.42 -8.55
N ASP A 353 -4.66 -6.17 -9.44
CA ASP A 353 -5.02 -5.83 -10.82
C ASP A 353 -3.80 -5.51 -11.72
N LEU A 354 -2.59 -5.75 -11.24
CA LEU A 354 -1.31 -5.41 -11.88
C LEU A 354 -0.25 -6.45 -11.54
N PRO A 355 0.80 -6.60 -12.36
CA PRO A 355 2.03 -7.27 -11.95
C PRO A 355 2.65 -6.55 -10.74
N GLY A 356 3.21 -7.32 -9.80
CA GLY A 356 3.74 -6.78 -8.55
C GLY A 356 5.13 -7.30 -8.18
N MET A 357 5.42 -7.35 -6.86
CA MET A 357 6.70 -7.86 -6.33
C MET A 357 6.75 -9.40 -6.29
N THR A 358 6.08 -10.04 -7.23
CA THR A 358 6.14 -11.49 -7.51
C THR A 358 5.94 -12.39 -6.28
N ASP A 359 6.94 -13.20 -5.92
CA ASP A 359 6.92 -14.10 -4.76
C ASP A 359 6.79 -13.37 -3.42
N VAL A 360 7.22 -12.11 -3.36
CA VAL A 360 7.05 -11.26 -2.16
C VAL A 360 5.57 -10.94 -1.94
N ASP A 361 4.84 -10.59 -3.00
CA ASP A 361 3.38 -10.34 -2.94
C ASP A 361 2.62 -11.66 -2.74
N ALA A 362 2.97 -12.70 -3.50
CA ALA A 362 2.33 -14.01 -3.45
C ALA A 362 2.44 -14.66 -2.07
N SER A 363 3.62 -14.59 -1.44
CA SER A 363 3.82 -15.13 -0.09
C SER A 363 3.07 -14.31 0.96
N LEU A 364 3.04 -12.98 0.84
CA LEU A 364 2.28 -12.13 1.74
C LEU A 364 0.77 -12.41 1.64
N LEU A 365 0.25 -12.59 0.42
CA LEU A 365 -1.13 -12.96 0.17
C LEU A 365 -1.46 -14.30 0.83
N TYR A 366 -0.63 -15.34 0.63
CA TYR A 366 -0.78 -16.62 1.30
C TYR A 366 -0.78 -16.48 2.83
N PHE A 367 0.18 -15.73 3.37
CA PHE A 367 0.28 -15.45 4.79
C PHE A 367 -0.97 -14.74 5.33
N CYS A 368 -1.44 -13.69 4.65
CA CYS A 368 -2.65 -12.96 5.04
C CYS A 368 -3.89 -13.87 5.02
N SER A 369 -4.00 -14.79 4.06
CA SER A 369 -5.11 -15.74 3.98
C SER A 369 -5.16 -16.70 5.18
N GLU A 370 -4.00 -17.12 5.68
CA GLU A 370 -3.92 -17.96 6.88
C GLU A 370 -4.27 -17.16 8.15
N VAL A 371 -3.77 -15.92 8.27
CA VAL A 371 -4.07 -15.06 9.44
C VAL A 371 -5.55 -14.67 9.48
N ALA A 372 -6.16 -14.41 8.33
CA ALA A 372 -7.58 -14.03 8.21
C ALA A 372 -8.55 -15.08 8.76
N LYS A 373 -8.13 -16.37 8.85
CA LYS A 373 -8.92 -17.42 9.49
C LYS A 373 -9.11 -17.21 11.00
N HIS A 374 -8.28 -16.37 11.61
CA HIS A 374 -8.25 -16.16 13.07
C HIS A 374 -8.48 -14.70 13.48
N ASN A 375 -8.10 -13.73 12.66
CA ASN A 375 -8.13 -12.31 12.99
C ASN A 375 -8.61 -11.49 11.79
N LYS A 376 -9.33 -10.39 12.05
CA LYS A 376 -9.74 -9.42 11.02
C LYS A 376 -8.82 -8.21 10.91
N VAL A 377 -8.01 -7.94 11.94
CA VAL A 377 -7.13 -6.78 12.03
C VAL A 377 -5.74 -7.20 12.42
N THR A 378 -4.72 -6.66 11.74
CA THR A 378 -3.32 -6.83 12.11
C THR A 378 -2.57 -5.50 12.09
N LEU A 379 -1.62 -5.29 13.01
CA LEU A 379 -0.67 -4.20 12.95
C LEU A 379 0.67 -4.73 12.42
N THR A 380 1.33 -3.93 11.58
CA THR A 380 2.61 -4.28 10.94
C THR A 380 3.69 -3.26 11.26
N GLY A 381 4.96 -3.66 11.10
CA GLY A 381 6.11 -2.77 11.21
C GLY A 381 6.52 -2.08 9.90
N GLU A 382 5.68 -2.13 8.88
CA GLU A 382 5.98 -1.51 7.58
C GLU A 382 6.13 0.01 7.67
N CYS A 383 6.82 0.61 6.72
CA CYS A 383 7.16 2.03 6.59
C CYS A 383 8.24 2.55 7.55
N ALA A 384 8.68 1.79 8.55
CA ALA A 384 9.75 2.24 9.45
C ALA A 384 11.11 2.40 8.73
N ASP A 385 11.43 1.51 7.81
CA ASP A 385 12.68 1.61 7.04
C ASP A 385 12.68 2.80 6.08
N GLU A 386 11.55 3.10 5.48
CA GLU A 386 11.34 4.20 4.54
C GLU A 386 11.51 5.55 5.23
N ILE A 387 10.98 5.69 6.44
CA ILE A 387 10.90 6.95 7.17
C ILE A 387 12.17 7.19 7.99
N PHE A 388 12.72 6.16 8.65
CA PHE A 388 13.90 6.28 9.51
C PHE A 388 15.22 5.96 8.79
N GLY A 389 15.21 5.69 7.48
CA GLY A 389 16.42 5.45 6.69
C GLY A 389 17.08 4.09 6.94
N GLY A 390 16.30 3.01 6.92
CA GLY A 390 16.80 1.65 7.18
C GLY A 390 17.46 0.97 5.98
N TYR A 391 17.38 1.52 4.79
CA TYR A 391 17.91 0.90 3.56
C TYR A 391 19.34 1.34 3.23
N PRO A 392 20.15 0.49 2.54
CA PRO A 392 21.53 0.80 2.17
C PRO A 392 21.70 2.07 1.34
N TRP A 393 20.72 2.45 0.54
CA TRP A 393 20.78 3.66 -0.29
C TRP A 393 20.68 4.98 0.47
N PHE A 394 20.38 4.94 1.76
CA PHE A 394 20.47 6.11 2.61
C PHE A 394 21.88 6.40 3.13
N TYR A 395 22.78 5.39 3.18
CA TYR A 395 24.10 5.52 3.82
C TYR A 395 25.27 4.96 3.03
N ARG A 396 25.06 4.17 1.96
CA ARG A 396 26.15 3.70 1.09
C ARG A 396 26.36 4.70 -0.05
N PRO A 397 27.54 5.36 -0.13
CA PRO A 397 27.80 6.41 -1.12
C PRO A 397 27.53 5.99 -2.57
N GLU A 398 27.88 4.75 -2.93
CA GLU A 398 27.70 4.21 -4.28
C GLU A 398 26.23 4.04 -4.70
N LEU A 399 25.31 3.95 -3.73
CA LEU A 399 23.86 3.89 -3.96
C LEU A 399 23.23 5.27 -3.79
N MET A 400 23.68 6.04 -2.81
CA MET A 400 23.18 7.38 -2.51
C MET A 400 23.42 8.36 -3.66
N ASN A 401 24.62 8.33 -4.25
CA ASN A 401 25.04 9.26 -5.31
C ASN A 401 24.68 8.78 -6.73
N ARG A 402 23.85 7.73 -6.83
CA ARG A 402 23.41 7.22 -8.12
C ARG A 402 22.44 8.19 -8.78
N ASP A 403 22.57 8.35 -10.08
CA ASP A 403 21.58 9.00 -10.93
C ASP A 403 20.46 8.01 -11.26
N GLY A 404 19.23 8.33 -10.84
CA GLY A 404 18.06 7.47 -10.94
C GLY A 404 17.57 6.90 -9.60
N PHE A 405 16.52 6.10 -9.65
CA PHE A 405 15.89 5.53 -8.45
C PHE A 405 16.86 4.63 -7.67
N PRO A 406 17.13 4.91 -6.38
CA PRO A 406 18.17 4.21 -5.61
C PRO A 406 17.96 2.70 -5.47
N TRP A 407 16.71 2.23 -5.47
CA TRP A 407 16.33 0.81 -5.38
C TRP A 407 16.31 0.08 -6.72
N SER A 408 16.49 0.75 -7.85
CA SER A 408 16.56 0.15 -9.19
C SER A 408 18.02 -0.04 -9.60
N ALA A 409 18.71 -1.01 -8.94
CA ALA A 409 20.16 -1.15 -9.08
C ALA A 409 20.63 -1.67 -10.45
N ASP A 410 19.79 -2.42 -11.15
CA ASP A 410 20.09 -2.97 -12.48
C ASP A 410 18.88 -2.87 -13.42
N PRO A 411 18.60 -1.69 -14.00
CA PRO A 411 17.51 -1.55 -14.97
C PRO A 411 17.74 -2.38 -16.25
N ALA A 412 19.01 -2.67 -16.61
CA ALA A 412 19.34 -3.49 -17.77
C ALA A 412 18.89 -4.95 -17.59
N ALA A 413 18.86 -5.47 -16.38
CA ALA A 413 18.36 -6.80 -16.10
C ALA A 413 16.90 -6.98 -16.56
N ARG A 414 16.06 -5.99 -16.26
CA ARG A 414 14.61 -5.99 -16.60
C ARG A 414 14.38 -6.03 -18.11
N THR A 415 15.26 -5.38 -18.86
CA THR A 415 15.16 -5.27 -20.33
C THR A 415 15.88 -6.39 -21.07
N SER A 416 16.64 -7.24 -20.37
CA SER A 416 17.53 -8.25 -20.97
C SER A 416 16.83 -9.31 -21.82
N ILE A 417 15.56 -9.57 -21.59
CA ILE A 417 14.75 -10.56 -22.32
C ILE A 417 13.73 -9.94 -23.28
N LEU A 418 13.68 -8.60 -23.35
CA LEU A 418 12.77 -7.89 -24.24
C LEU A 418 13.24 -7.94 -25.71
N SER A 419 12.27 -7.84 -26.63
CA SER A 419 12.52 -7.72 -28.05
C SER A 419 13.16 -6.36 -28.38
N ASP A 420 13.99 -6.31 -29.43
CA ASP A 420 14.65 -5.08 -29.87
C ASP A 420 13.64 -4.02 -30.35
N ASP A 421 12.48 -4.46 -30.84
CA ASP A 421 11.41 -3.58 -31.27
C ASP A 421 10.76 -2.86 -30.07
N VAL A 422 10.45 -3.58 -29.01
CA VAL A 422 9.95 -3.03 -27.75
C VAL A 422 10.95 -2.05 -27.16
N LEU A 423 12.25 -2.39 -27.13
CA LEU A 423 13.29 -1.51 -26.59
C LEU A 423 13.38 -0.18 -27.37
N ARG A 424 13.28 -0.23 -28.70
CA ARG A 424 13.30 0.98 -29.54
C ARG A 424 12.03 1.83 -29.43
N THR A 425 10.88 1.19 -29.27
CA THR A 425 9.58 1.88 -29.27
C THR A 425 9.25 2.54 -27.92
N LEU A 426 9.63 1.89 -26.82
CA LEU A 426 9.19 2.32 -25.49
C LEU A 426 10.13 3.30 -24.81
N ASP A 427 11.42 3.34 -25.20
CA ASP A 427 12.42 4.21 -24.57
C ASP A 427 12.39 4.17 -23.03
N LEU A 428 12.52 2.95 -22.47
CA LEU A 428 12.29 2.67 -21.05
C LEU A 428 13.26 3.40 -20.11
N ALA A 429 14.49 3.63 -20.58
CA ALA A 429 15.51 4.33 -19.79
C ALA A 429 15.14 5.81 -19.62
N GLU A 430 14.79 6.49 -20.71
CA GLU A 430 14.36 7.88 -20.70
C GLU A 430 13.07 8.06 -19.88
N TYR A 431 12.11 7.14 -20.03
CA TYR A 431 10.89 7.18 -19.23
C TYR A 431 11.18 7.13 -17.73
N SER A 432 12.01 6.16 -17.30
CA SER A 432 12.38 6.03 -15.88
C SER A 432 13.11 7.25 -15.36
N HIS A 433 14.03 7.82 -16.16
CA HIS A 433 14.78 9.01 -15.81
C HIS A 433 13.87 10.25 -15.71
N ALA A 434 12.97 10.44 -16.67
CA ALA A 434 12.00 11.54 -16.64
C ALA A 434 11.10 11.50 -15.40
N ARG A 435 10.63 10.32 -14.97
CA ARG A 435 9.84 10.18 -13.73
C ARG A 435 10.67 10.49 -12.48
N TYR A 436 11.93 10.10 -12.47
CA TYR A 436 12.87 10.42 -11.41
C TYR A 436 13.10 11.95 -11.30
N GLU A 437 13.47 12.62 -12.40
CA GLU A 437 13.70 14.07 -12.46
C GLU A 437 12.45 14.87 -12.10
N GLU A 438 11.29 14.47 -12.62
CA GLU A 438 10.01 15.07 -12.27
C GLU A 438 9.77 15.03 -10.76
N THR A 439 10.04 13.87 -10.13
CA THR A 439 9.86 13.75 -8.67
C THR A 439 10.86 14.61 -7.91
N LEU A 440 12.11 14.69 -8.36
CA LEU A 440 13.13 15.55 -7.74
C LEU A 440 12.77 17.03 -7.82
N SER A 441 12.13 17.46 -8.91
CA SER A 441 11.71 18.86 -9.07
C SER A 441 10.68 19.34 -8.03
N HIS A 442 10.02 18.38 -7.34
CA HIS A 442 9.04 18.68 -6.29
C HIS A 442 9.60 18.54 -4.87
N VAL A 443 10.88 18.14 -4.72
CA VAL A 443 11.48 17.99 -3.39
C VAL A 443 11.64 19.37 -2.73
N PRO A 444 11.07 19.60 -1.55
CA PRO A 444 11.27 20.85 -0.85
C PRO A 444 12.63 20.85 -0.13
N HIS A 445 13.45 21.88 -0.36
CA HIS A 445 14.77 22.06 0.25
C HIS A 445 14.81 23.24 1.21
N LEU A 446 15.76 23.19 2.18
CA LEU A 446 16.04 24.30 3.07
C LEU A 446 17.07 25.25 2.45
N ASP A 447 16.89 26.56 2.65
CA ASP A 447 17.89 27.53 2.27
C ASP A 447 19.22 27.28 2.99
N GLY A 448 20.32 27.14 2.24
CA GLY A 448 21.65 26.88 2.78
C GLY A 448 21.91 25.44 3.25
N GLU A 449 21.03 24.51 2.93
CA GLU A 449 21.26 23.07 3.17
C GLU A 449 22.52 22.59 2.46
N SER A 450 23.32 21.71 3.10
CA SER A 450 24.51 21.16 2.44
C SER A 450 24.10 20.22 1.29
N PRO A 451 24.93 20.08 0.23
CA PRO A 451 24.60 19.18 -0.87
C PRO A 451 24.35 17.72 -0.43
N GLU A 452 25.02 17.29 0.63
CA GLU A 452 24.85 15.95 1.16
C GLU A 452 23.51 15.78 1.90
N GLU A 453 23.10 16.75 2.70
CA GLU A 453 21.77 16.73 3.36
C GLU A 453 20.64 16.91 2.33
N ALA A 454 20.81 17.79 1.34
CA ALA A 454 19.88 17.93 0.22
C ALA A 454 19.69 16.60 -0.50
N ARG A 455 20.78 15.90 -0.83
CA ARG A 455 20.68 14.59 -1.48
C ARG A 455 19.98 13.53 -0.63
N ARG A 456 20.18 13.54 0.67
CA ARG A 456 19.45 12.63 1.57
C ARG A 456 17.98 12.95 1.68
N ARG A 457 17.62 14.23 1.59
CA ARG A 457 16.24 14.70 1.51
C ARG A 457 15.58 14.22 0.22
N ASP A 458 16.27 14.34 -0.93
CA ASP A 458 15.85 13.77 -2.21
C ASP A 458 15.51 12.29 -2.08
N ILE A 459 16.45 11.51 -1.54
CA ILE A 459 16.28 10.05 -1.35
C ILE A 459 15.09 9.76 -0.42
N GLY A 460 14.96 10.52 0.68
CA GLY A 460 13.85 10.39 1.61
C GLY A 460 12.51 10.65 0.93
N TYR A 461 12.42 11.71 0.14
CA TYR A 461 11.22 12.07 -0.61
C TYR A 461 10.87 11.01 -1.67
N LEU A 462 11.85 10.65 -2.51
CA LEU A 462 11.71 9.56 -3.49
C LEU A 462 11.23 8.27 -2.83
N ASN A 463 11.82 7.93 -1.69
CA ASN A 463 11.48 6.70 -0.97
C ASN A 463 10.04 6.69 -0.47
N ILE A 464 9.55 7.83 0.05
CA ILE A 464 8.16 7.99 0.53
C ILE A 464 7.18 8.01 -0.66
N LYS A 465 7.50 8.72 -1.73
CA LYS A 465 6.59 8.89 -2.88
C LYS A 465 6.52 7.66 -3.81
N TRP A 466 7.53 6.78 -3.79
CA TRP A 466 7.61 5.62 -4.69
C TRP A 466 7.71 4.28 -3.97
N PHE A 467 8.81 4.05 -3.26
CA PHE A 467 9.08 2.74 -2.68
C PHE A 467 8.09 2.40 -1.57
N MET A 468 7.82 3.35 -0.68
CA MET A 468 6.82 3.20 0.38
C MET A 468 5.42 3.00 -0.21
N GLN A 469 5.05 3.74 -1.27
CA GLN A 469 3.77 3.55 -1.96
C GLN A 469 3.62 2.13 -2.51
N THR A 470 4.69 1.58 -3.10
CA THR A 470 4.69 0.19 -3.58
C THR A 470 4.43 -0.80 -2.44
N LEU A 471 5.00 -0.57 -1.26
CA LEU A 471 4.82 -1.44 -0.09
C LEU A 471 3.45 -1.27 0.56
N LEU A 472 2.92 -0.06 0.62
CA LEU A 472 1.57 0.21 1.13
C LEU A 472 0.50 -0.42 0.22
N ASP A 473 0.61 -0.23 -1.10
CA ASP A 473 -0.26 -0.88 -2.07
C ASP A 473 -0.18 -2.41 -1.96
N ARG A 474 1.03 -2.98 -1.88
CA ARG A 474 1.23 -4.41 -1.62
C ARG A 474 0.50 -4.86 -0.36
N MET A 475 0.72 -4.17 0.76
CA MET A 475 0.15 -4.55 2.06
C MET A 475 -1.37 -4.50 2.02
N ASP A 476 -1.97 -3.40 1.54
CA ASP A 476 -3.44 -3.27 1.48
C ASP A 476 -4.06 -4.30 0.54
N ARG A 477 -3.54 -4.39 -0.70
CA ARG A 477 -4.15 -5.23 -1.73
C ARG A 477 -4.07 -6.72 -1.39
N THR A 478 -2.93 -7.21 -0.88
CA THR A 478 -2.78 -8.63 -0.51
C THR A 478 -3.53 -8.99 0.76
N SER A 479 -3.53 -8.13 1.78
CA SER A 479 -4.25 -8.41 3.02
C SER A 479 -5.76 -8.33 2.83
N MET A 480 -6.24 -7.32 2.09
CA MET A 480 -7.66 -7.14 1.84
C MET A 480 -8.24 -8.16 0.85
N TYR A 481 -7.43 -8.76 -0.01
CA TYR A 481 -7.86 -9.90 -0.82
C TYR A 481 -8.29 -11.10 0.05
N SER A 482 -7.79 -11.15 1.27
CA SER A 482 -8.16 -12.14 2.28
C SER A 482 -9.07 -11.60 3.39
N SER A 483 -9.68 -10.42 3.23
CA SER A 483 -10.52 -9.77 4.25
C SER A 483 -9.77 -9.53 5.58
N LEU A 484 -8.48 -9.18 5.52
CA LEU A 484 -7.65 -8.84 6.66
C LEU A 484 -7.23 -7.37 6.60
N GLU A 485 -7.63 -6.57 7.59
CA GLU A 485 -7.20 -5.18 7.70
C GLU A 485 -5.77 -5.09 8.23
N ALA A 486 -4.83 -4.67 7.39
CA ALA A 486 -3.48 -4.32 7.82
C ALA A 486 -3.40 -2.83 8.17
N ARG A 487 -2.96 -2.53 9.38
CA ARG A 487 -2.65 -1.19 9.89
C ARG A 487 -1.16 -0.96 9.91
N VAL A 488 -0.74 0.25 9.58
CA VAL A 488 0.67 0.61 9.39
C VAL A 488 1.06 1.81 10.27
N PRO A 489 1.32 1.59 11.57
CA PRO A 489 1.55 2.68 12.51
C PRO A 489 2.64 3.66 12.10
N PHE A 490 3.72 3.20 11.48
CA PHE A 490 4.80 4.09 11.04
C PHE A 490 4.40 5.02 9.90
N ALA A 491 3.36 4.72 9.12
CA ALA A 491 2.84 5.60 8.08
C ALA A 491 1.94 6.75 8.60
N ASP A 492 1.88 6.98 9.91
CA ASP A 492 1.21 8.16 10.48
C ASP A 492 1.90 9.45 9.99
N HIS A 493 1.10 10.36 9.41
CA HIS A 493 1.61 11.59 8.83
C HIS A 493 2.42 12.43 9.82
N ARG A 494 2.10 12.41 11.12
CA ARG A 494 2.83 13.13 12.17
C ARG A 494 4.25 12.59 12.35
N ILE A 495 4.43 11.26 12.24
CA ILE A 495 5.76 10.62 12.23
C ILE A 495 6.52 11.01 10.96
N MET A 496 5.84 10.92 9.79
CA MET A 496 6.43 11.26 8.51
C MET A 496 6.92 12.72 8.49
N GLU A 497 6.06 13.67 8.87
CA GLU A 497 6.40 15.10 8.92
C GLU A 497 7.57 15.39 9.84
N TYR A 498 7.55 14.81 11.05
CA TYR A 498 8.59 15.06 12.01
C TYR A 498 9.93 14.47 11.58
N VAL A 499 9.94 13.18 11.23
CA VAL A 499 11.18 12.45 10.92
C VAL A 499 11.79 12.89 9.57
N PHE A 500 10.97 13.32 8.59
CA PHE A 500 11.47 13.87 7.32
C PHE A 500 12.42 15.04 7.55
N ASN A 501 12.16 15.88 8.55
CA ASN A 501 12.94 17.07 8.88
C ASN A 501 14.11 16.81 9.84
N VAL A 502 14.22 15.62 10.44
CA VAL A 502 15.33 15.29 11.34
C VAL A 502 16.62 15.12 10.54
N PRO A 503 17.73 15.80 10.89
CA PRO A 503 19.03 15.66 10.24
C PRO A 503 19.53 14.21 10.24
N TRP A 504 20.19 13.81 9.16
CA TRP A 504 20.66 12.43 8.99
C TRP A 504 21.57 11.96 10.13
N GLN A 505 22.45 12.82 10.62
CA GLN A 505 23.34 12.53 11.75
C GLN A 505 22.62 12.13 13.05
N MET A 506 21.33 12.48 13.20
CA MET A 506 20.49 12.03 14.30
C MET A 506 19.80 10.70 14.00
N LYS A 507 19.51 10.40 12.73
CA LYS A 507 18.89 9.13 12.28
C LYS A 507 19.88 7.97 12.18
N TYR A 508 21.16 8.26 11.91
CA TYR A 508 22.22 7.28 11.65
C TYR A 508 23.47 7.57 12.48
N ARG A 509 23.38 7.34 13.79
CA ARG A 509 24.48 7.57 14.73
C ARG A 509 25.39 6.36 14.83
N ASN A 510 26.70 6.60 14.90
CA ASN A 510 27.74 5.57 15.07
C ASN A 510 27.70 4.46 14.02
N GLY A 511 27.24 4.77 12.79
CA GLY A 511 27.14 3.78 11.72
C GLY A 511 26.00 2.76 11.89
N VAL A 512 24.97 3.09 12.70
CA VAL A 512 23.84 2.21 12.98
C VAL A 512 22.58 2.75 12.33
N GLU A 513 21.98 1.94 11.45
CA GLU A 513 20.71 2.28 10.81
C GLU A 513 19.57 2.39 11.83
N LYS A 514 18.67 3.36 11.61
CA LYS A 514 17.51 3.66 12.49
C LYS A 514 17.89 3.89 13.95
N SER A 515 19.10 4.44 14.22
CA SER A 515 19.57 4.67 15.60
C SER A 515 18.61 5.54 16.40
N LEU A 516 17.98 6.54 15.77
CA LEU A 516 16.96 7.36 16.41
C LEU A 516 15.74 6.54 16.89
N LEU A 517 15.23 5.63 16.06
CA LEU A 517 14.11 4.77 16.44
C LEU A 517 14.52 3.79 17.56
N ARG A 518 15.75 3.26 17.50
CA ARG A 518 16.31 2.38 18.54
C ARG A 518 16.40 3.10 19.89
N ASP A 519 16.93 4.32 19.90
CA ASP A 519 17.04 5.11 21.14
C ASP A 519 15.65 5.54 21.66
N ALA A 520 14.72 5.91 20.76
CA ALA A 520 13.35 6.29 21.14
C ALA A 520 12.53 5.14 21.75
N CYS A 521 12.90 3.90 21.44
CA CYS A 521 12.19 2.69 21.88
C CYS A 521 13.08 1.77 22.77
N ALA A 522 14.16 2.29 23.35
CA ALA A 522 15.15 1.51 24.08
C ALA A 522 14.58 0.74 25.29
N ASP A 523 13.53 1.27 25.92
CA ASP A 523 12.84 0.65 27.06
C ASP A 523 11.76 -0.38 26.67
N LEU A 524 11.49 -0.53 25.38
CA LEU A 524 10.45 -1.43 24.87
C LEU A 524 10.96 -2.83 24.61
N LEU A 525 12.23 -3.00 24.28
CA LEU A 525 12.79 -4.25 23.77
C LEU A 525 14.05 -4.67 24.55
N PRO A 526 14.30 -5.98 24.67
CA PRO A 526 15.61 -6.48 25.10
C PRO A 526 16.73 -5.95 24.19
N ARG A 527 17.92 -5.72 24.79
CA ARG A 527 19.06 -5.12 24.07
C ARG A 527 19.44 -5.86 22.79
N GLU A 528 19.43 -7.17 22.80
CA GLU A 528 19.77 -8.02 21.66
C GLU A 528 18.79 -7.88 20.49
N LEU A 529 17.50 -7.64 20.74
CA LEU A 529 16.50 -7.35 19.73
C LEU A 529 16.61 -5.89 19.24
N LEU A 530 16.81 -4.98 20.18
CA LEU A 530 16.96 -3.56 19.88
C LEU A 530 18.12 -3.30 18.94
N TRP A 531 19.23 -4.05 19.04
CA TRP A 531 20.44 -3.88 18.23
C TRP A 531 20.64 -4.95 17.16
N ARG A 532 19.60 -5.74 16.88
CA ARG A 532 19.61 -6.67 15.74
C ARG A 532 19.84 -5.92 14.44
N LYS A 533 20.71 -6.45 13.58
CA LYS A 533 20.88 -5.95 12.23
C LYS A 533 19.61 -6.15 11.41
N LYS A 534 19.36 -5.23 10.46
CA LYS A 534 18.23 -5.34 9.55
C LYS A 534 18.26 -6.68 8.81
N SER A 535 17.12 -7.36 8.77
CA SER A 535 16.83 -8.50 7.89
C SER A 535 15.74 -8.10 6.90
N PRO A 536 15.85 -8.41 5.61
CA PRO A 536 14.78 -8.16 4.65
C PRO A 536 13.61 -9.12 4.89
N TYR A 537 12.51 -8.91 4.16
CA TYR A 537 11.39 -9.85 4.11
C TYR A 537 11.88 -11.25 3.74
N PRO A 538 11.36 -12.33 4.34
CA PRO A 538 11.77 -13.71 4.03
C PRO A 538 11.58 -14.04 2.55
N LYS A 539 12.50 -14.82 1.99
CA LYS A 539 12.36 -15.39 0.64
C LYS A 539 12.69 -16.87 0.66
N THR A 540 12.17 -17.60 -0.32
CA THR A 540 12.56 -19.00 -0.50
C THR A 540 13.95 -19.11 -1.14
N TYR A 541 14.75 -20.06 -0.64
CA TYR A 541 16.02 -20.48 -1.22
C TYR A 541 15.91 -21.87 -1.86
N HIS A 542 14.73 -22.46 -1.85
CA HIS A 542 14.49 -23.81 -2.34
C HIS A 542 14.55 -23.85 -3.88
N PRO A 543 15.36 -24.71 -4.50
CA PRO A 543 15.54 -24.74 -5.96
C PRO A 543 14.28 -25.16 -6.74
N ALA A 544 13.34 -25.88 -6.11
CA ALA A 544 12.10 -26.30 -6.76
C ALA A 544 11.25 -25.11 -7.24
N TYR A 545 11.23 -24.00 -6.50
CA TYR A 545 10.49 -22.81 -6.91
C TYR A 545 11.00 -22.26 -8.24
N GLU A 546 12.31 -22.10 -8.39
CA GLU A 546 12.93 -21.65 -9.65
C GLU A 546 12.62 -22.58 -10.81
N GLN A 547 12.64 -23.92 -10.57
CA GLN A 547 12.31 -24.90 -11.59
C GLN A 547 10.84 -24.81 -12.05
N MET A 548 9.92 -24.52 -11.13
CA MET A 548 8.51 -24.28 -11.48
C MET A 548 8.35 -23.04 -12.35
N LEU A 549 9.04 -21.95 -12.01
CA LEU A 549 9.03 -20.71 -12.79
C LEU A 549 9.57 -20.94 -14.21
N ILE A 550 10.71 -21.61 -14.34
CA ILE A 550 11.32 -21.93 -15.63
C ILE A 550 10.37 -22.77 -16.50
N ARG A 551 9.75 -23.80 -15.92
CA ARG A 551 8.77 -24.65 -16.63
C ARG A 551 7.61 -23.81 -17.13
N ARG A 552 7.01 -22.99 -16.26
CA ARG A 552 5.87 -22.13 -16.61
C ARG A 552 6.22 -21.13 -17.71
N MET A 553 7.40 -20.52 -17.65
CA MET A 553 7.82 -19.58 -18.68
C MET A 553 8.01 -20.28 -20.04
N ARG A 554 8.53 -21.50 -20.08
CA ARG A 554 8.62 -22.29 -21.30
C ARG A 554 7.25 -22.69 -21.88
N GLU A 555 6.27 -22.98 -21.02
CA GLU A 555 4.88 -23.18 -21.44
C GLU A 555 4.34 -21.92 -22.11
N ILE A 556 4.55 -20.74 -21.52
CA ILE A 556 4.16 -19.43 -22.08
C ILE A 556 4.83 -19.21 -23.44
N LEU A 557 6.13 -19.45 -23.56
CA LEU A 557 6.86 -19.31 -24.82
C LEU A 557 6.38 -20.27 -25.91
N SER A 558 5.78 -21.40 -25.54
CA SER A 558 5.32 -22.42 -26.45
C SER A 558 3.86 -22.25 -26.89
N ASP A 559 3.08 -21.48 -26.15
CA ASP A 559 1.69 -21.16 -26.47
C ASP A 559 1.60 -19.89 -27.34
N PRO A 560 1.23 -20.03 -28.64
CA PRO A 560 1.16 -18.88 -29.54
C PRO A 560 0.10 -17.83 -29.15
N ASN A 561 -0.82 -18.18 -28.25
CA ASN A 561 -1.87 -17.28 -27.76
C ASN A 561 -1.45 -16.51 -26.49
N SER A 562 -0.24 -16.71 -25.99
CA SER A 562 0.27 -16.00 -24.82
C SER A 562 0.46 -14.51 -25.14
N PRO A 563 -0.31 -13.60 -24.51
CA PRO A 563 -0.32 -12.18 -24.88
C PRO A 563 0.99 -11.43 -24.61
N VAL A 564 1.87 -11.98 -23.77
CA VAL A 564 3.19 -11.39 -23.46
C VAL A 564 4.23 -11.59 -24.58
N LEU A 565 4.01 -12.51 -25.51
CA LEU A 565 5.00 -12.88 -26.54
C LEU A 565 5.52 -11.71 -27.38
N PRO A 566 4.69 -10.73 -27.80
CA PRO A 566 5.18 -9.57 -28.55
C PRO A 566 6.22 -8.74 -27.79
N LEU A 567 6.24 -8.79 -26.45
CA LEU A 567 7.23 -8.10 -25.64
C LEU A 567 8.59 -8.81 -25.61
N LEU A 568 8.63 -10.10 -25.82
CA LEU A 568 9.79 -10.95 -25.52
C LEU A 568 10.61 -11.28 -26.78
N ASP A 569 11.92 -11.34 -26.61
CA ASP A 569 12.82 -12.05 -27.52
C ASP A 569 12.95 -13.50 -27.04
N ARG A 570 12.51 -14.45 -27.86
CA ARG A 570 12.52 -15.87 -27.50
C ARG A 570 13.93 -16.39 -27.21
N SER A 571 14.90 -16.00 -28.01
CA SER A 571 16.29 -16.48 -27.89
C SER A 571 16.95 -15.95 -26.63
N LYS A 572 16.78 -14.64 -26.35
CA LYS A 572 17.27 -14.01 -25.12
C LYS A 572 16.60 -14.62 -23.89
N THR A 573 15.28 -14.87 -23.97
CA THR A 573 14.54 -15.47 -22.86
C THR A 573 15.01 -16.89 -22.55
N GLU A 574 15.17 -17.76 -23.56
CA GLU A 574 15.69 -19.13 -23.35
C GLU A 574 17.13 -19.11 -22.80
N ALA A 575 17.98 -18.21 -23.27
CA ALA A 575 19.33 -18.04 -22.73
C ALA A 575 19.30 -17.63 -21.24
N PHE A 576 18.40 -16.71 -20.86
CA PHE A 576 18.21 -16.31 -19.46
C PHE A 576 17.69 -17.46 -18.60
N LEU A 577 16.72 -18.25 -19.09
CA LEU A 577 16.17 -19.40 -18.38
C LEU A 577 17.20 -20.52 -18.13
N ALA A 578 18.28 -20.56 -18.88
CA ALA A 578 19.36 -21.55 -18.68
C ALA A 578 20.20 -21.25 -17.43
N ALA A 579 20.32 -19.94 -17.04
CA ALA A 579 21.16 -19.52 -15.91
C ALA A 579 20.60 -18.28 -15.18
N PRO A 580 19.39 -18.32 -14.60
CA PRO A 580 18.76 -17.11 -14.00
C PRO A 580 19.56 -16.55 -12.81
N LYS A 581 20.34 -17.39 -12.14
CA LYS A 581 21.14 -17.01 -10.95
C LYS A 581 22.38 -16.15 -11.29
N GLU A 582 22.77 -16.08 -12.54
CA GLU A 582 23.90 -15.24 -12.98
C GLU A 582 23.54 -13.73 -12.93
N LEU A 583 22.28 -13.39 -12.76
CA LEU A 583 21.86 -12.04 -12.42
C LEU A 583 22.33 -11.68 -11.00
N GLY A 584 23.57 -11.26 -10.86
CA GLY A 584 24.28 -11.12 -9.59
C GLY A 584 23.78 -10.04 -8.64
N LYS A 585 22.84 -9.16 -9.07
CA LYS A 585 22.27 -8.05 -8.26
C LYS A 585 20.76 -8.00 -8.39
N PRO A 586 20.04 -7.59 -7.33
CA PRO A 586 18.61 -7.30 -7.44
C PRO A 586 18.36 -6.17 -8.46
N TRP A 587 17.34 -6.34 -9.30
CA TRP A 587 16.91 -5.31 -10.25
C TRP A 587 15.89 -4.34 -9.65
N PHE A 588 15.24 -4.72 -8.52
CA PHE A 588 14.35 -3.85 -7.74
C PHE A 588 14.44 -4.18 -6.25
N GLY A 589 14.58 -3.15 -5.41
CA GLY A 589 14.71 -3.30 -3.97
C GLY A 589 15.91 -4.15 -3.56
N GLN A 590 15.70 -5.04 -2.59
CA GLN A 590 16.72 -5.96 -2.08
C GLN A 590 16.47 -7.43 -2.46
N LEU A 591 15.27 -7.75 -2.98
CA LEU A 591 14.78 -9.11 -3.11
C LEU A 591 14.60 -9.58 -4.57
N MET A 592 14.30 -8.66 -5.49
CA MET A 592 13.95 -9.00 -6.88
C MET A 592 15.21 -9.31 -7.70
N ALA A 593 15.51 -10.59 -7.88
CA ALA A 593 16.67 -11.11 -8.63
C ALA A 593 16.20 -11.95 -9.84
N GLY A 594 17.01 -12.88 -10.32
CA GLY A 594 16.73 -13.66 -11.54
C GLY A 594 15.41 -14.44 -11.52
N PRO A 595 15.15 -15.29 -10.51
CA PRO A 595 13.86 -15.99 -10.44
C PRO A 595 12.65 -15.05 -10.39
N GLN A 596 12.78 -13.91 -9.70
CA GLN A 596 11.73 -12.90 -9.63
C GLN A 596 11.52 -12.18 -10.98
N LEU A 597 12.53 -12.10 -11.83
CA LEU A 597 12.36 -11.57 -13.19
C LEU A 597 11.46 -12.51 -14.03
N ILE A 598 11.71 -13.82 -13.95
CA ILE A 598 10.86 -14.82 -14.61
C ILE A 598 9.42 -14.71 -14.10
N ALA A 599 9.26 -14.68 -12.78
CA ALA A 599 7.95 -14.55 -12.14
C ALA A 599 7.21 -13.27 -12.55
N TYR A 600 7.95 -12.16 -12.73
CA TYR A 600 7.38 -10.88 -13.17
C TYR A 600 6.78 -10.95 -14.57
N PHE A 601 7.46 -11.59 -15.52
CA PHE A 601 6.90 -11.79 -16.87
C PHE A 601 5.78 -12.83 -16.91
N ILE A 602 5.80 -13.82 -16.02
CA ILE A 602 4.63 -14.70 -15.81
C ILE A 602 3.44 -13.88 -15.31
N GLN A 603 3.64 -12.96 -14.38
CA GLN A 603 2.58 -12.07 -13.89
C GLN A 603 2.09 -11.11 -14.97
N ILE A 604 2.97 -10.55 -15.81
CA ILE A 604 2.55 -9.72 -16.96
C ILE A 604 1.65 -10.54 -17.90
N ASN A 605 2.04 -11.76 -18.25
CA ASN A 605 1.21 -12.64 -19.06
C ASN A 605 -0.17 -12.92 -18.43
N THR A 606 -0.18 -13.24 -17.15
CA THR A 606 -1.41 -13.48 -16.37
C THR A 606 -2.31 -12.25 -16.34
N TRP A 607 -1.74 -11.07 -16.11
CA TRP A 607 -2.44 -9.79 -16.12
C TRP A 607 -3.11 -9.51 -17.47
N MET A 608 -2.35 -9.68 -18.56
CA MET A 608 -2.87 -9.49 -19.90
C MET A 608 -3.98 -10.50 -20.24
N GLN A 609 -3.89 -11.74 -19.74
CA GLN A 609 -4.93 -12.74 -19.91
C GLN A 609 -6.21 -12.40 -19.14
N ILE A 610 -6.09 -12.00 -17.87
CA ILE A 610 -7.24 -11.64 -16.99
C ILE A 610 -8.06 -10.51 -17.60
N TYR A 611 -7.41 -9.49 -18.13
CA TYR A 611 -8.07 -8.28 -18.65
C TYR A 611 -8.21 -8.27 -20.19
N HIS A 612 -7.88 -9.38 -20.86
CA HIS A 612 -7.92 -9.51 -22.34
C HIS A 612 -7.16 -8.39 -23.06
N LEU A 613 -5.99 -8.02 -22.53
CA LEU A 613 -5.17 -6.94 -23.07
C LEU A 613 -4.39 -7.41 -24.29
N SER A 614 -4.28 -6.52 -25.28
CA SER A 614 -3.44 -6.68 -26.47
C SER A 614 -2.53 -5.48 -26.64
N ILE A 615 -1.38 -5.70 -27.30
CA ILE A 615 -0.37 -4.68 -27.60
C ILE A 615 -0.55 -4.23 -29.05
#